data_e70669ac6a258583591dc91d9103acf8
#
_entry.id   e70669ac6a258583591dc91d9103acf8
#
_cell.length_a   1.000
_cell.length_b   1.000
_cell.length_c   1.000
_cell.angle_alpha   90.00
_cell.angle_beta   90.00
_cell.angle_gamma   90.00
#
_symmetry.space_group_name_H-M   'P 1'
#
loop_
_entity.id
_entity.type
_entity.pdbx_description
1 polymer ?
#
loop_
_entity_poly.entity_id
_entity_poly.type
_entity_poly.pdbx_seq_one_letter_code
_entity_poly.pdbx_strand_id
1 'polypeptide(L)'
;MSKTGDDVARDCLAAIQRTVEFCELCPDERWNAITSDERWPVAAVIRHIADAGHVLTGYAHEMAAGRDVTMTMAEIDAWNAAHLEEWSRTTRAQAIGRLQQAGAAAAQAVRSYTEDQLASEHMFAIYGQPRSTKRMAEGFALHALEHLESARAAAL
;
A
#
# COMPACT_ATOMS: atom_id res chain seq x y z
N MET A 1 2.64 24.39 2.49
CA MET A 1 3.91 23.83 3.01
C MET A 1 4.07 22.39 2.54
N SER A 2 5.29 22.00 2.22
CA SER A 2 5.60 20.60 1.90
C SER A 2 5.46 19.73 3.15
N LYS A 3 4.89 18.51 3.01
CA LYS A 3 4.80 17.53 4.10
C LYS A 3 6.19 17.12 4.57
N THR A 4 6.35 16.98 5.87
CA THR A 4 7.54 16.39 6.49
C THR A 4 7.48 14.86 6.42
N GLY A 5 8.58 14.17 6.72
CA GLY A 5 8.58 12.70 6.85
C GLY A 5 7.60 12.22 7.93
N ASP A 6 7.46 12.97 9.01
CA ASP A 6 6.51 12.63 10.08
C ASP A 6 5.04 12.80 9.63
N ASP A 7 4.74 13.82 8.79
CA ASP A 7 3.41 13.97 8.20
C ASP A 7 3.07 12.78 7.30
N VAL A 8 4.00 12.34 6.46
CA VAL A 8 3.82 11.18 5.60
C VAL A 8 3.63 9.90 6.42
N ALA A 9 4.41 9.72 7.48
CA ALA A 9 4.26 8.57 8.38
C ALA A 9 2.87 8.55 9.04
N ARG A 10 2.37 9.71 9.49
CA ARG A 10 1.00 9.83 10.04
C ARG A 10 -0.06 9.51 9.01
N ASP A 11 0.10 9.94 7.76
CA ASP A 11 -0.85 9.63 6.69
C ASP A 11 -0.90 8.12 6.41
N CYS A 12 0.25 7.43 6.39
CA CYS A 12 0.31 5.98 6.24
C CYS A 12 -0.44 5.27 7.38
N LEU A 13 -0.18 5.66 8.62
CA LEU A 13 -0.86 5.07 9.79
C LEU A 13 -2.37 5.34 9.77
N ALA A 14 -2.78 6.54 9.38
CA ALA A 14 -4.20 6.90 9.28
C ALA A 14 -4.92 6.11 8.18
N ALA A 15 -4.30 5.90 7.02
CA ALA A 15 -4.86 5.09 5.95
C ALA A 15 -5.03 3.64 6.38
N ILE A 16 -4.04 3.08 7.07
CA ILE A 16 -4.12 1.72 7.62
C ILE A 16 -5.20 1.62 8.70
N GLN A 17 -5.30 2.58 9.60
CA GLN A 17 -6.33 2.58 10.64
C GLN A 17 -7.73 2.55 10.02
N ARG A 18 -8.00 3.36 8.99
CA ARG A 18 -9.28 3.34 8.25
C ARG A 18 -9.55 1.98 7.60
N THR A 19 -8.51 1.32 7.09
CA THR A 19 -8.64 -0.01 6.48
C THR A 19 -8.93 -1.08 7.54
N VAL A 20 -8.30 -1.00 8.70
CA VAL A 20 -8.58 -1.89 9.85
C VAL A 20 -10.02 -1.71 10.35
N GLU A 21 -10.48 -0.48 10.52
CA GLU A 21 -11.86 -0.18 10.91
C GLU A 21 -12.88 -0.75 9.89
N PHE A 22 -12.58 -0.64 8.60
CA PHE A 22 -13.38 -1.30 7.58
C PHE A 22 -13.42 -2.82 7.77
N CYS A 23 -12.28 -3.47 8.02
CA CYS A 23 -12.23 -4.91 8.27
C CYS A 23 -13.10 -5.32 9.47
N GLU A 24 -13.11 -4.52 10.53
CA GLU A 24 -13.91 -4.78 11.74
C GLU A 24 -15.41 -4.63 11.48
N LEU A 25 -15.80 -3.71 10.60
CA LEU A 25 -17.21 -3.41 10.29
C LEU A 25 -17.78 -4.21 9.11
N CYS A 26 -16.93 -4.78 8.26
CA CYS A 26 -17.35 -5.52 7.08
C CYS A 26 -18.16 -6.76 7.50
N PRO A 27 -19.42 -6.92 7.00
CA PRO A 27 -20.21 -8.13 7.28
C PRO A 27 -19.50 -9.39 6.78
N ASP A 28 -19.64 -10.50 7.51
CA ASP A 28 -18.96 -11.76 7.16
C ASP A 28 -19.34 -12.26 5.76
N GLU A 29 -20.62 -12.14 5.40
CA GLU A 29 -21.13 -12.52 4.08
C GLU A 29 -20.60 -11.63 2.94
N ARG A 30 -20.03 -10.47 3.26
CA ARG A 30 -19.46 -9.54 2.28
C ARG A 30 -17.94 -9.65 2.15
N TRP A 31 -17.26 -10.36 3.04
CA TRP A 31 -15.82 -10.51 3.01
C TRP A 31 -15.28 -11.10 1.70
N ASN A 32 -16.09 -11.92 1.03
CA ASN A 32 -15.78 -12.51 -0.28
C ASN A 32 -16.56 -11.88 -1.46
N ALA A 33 -17.25 -10.75 -1.25
CA ALA A 33 -17.91 -10.03 -2.33
C ALA A 33 -16.88 -9.57 -3.37
N ILE A 34 -17.23 -9.61 -4.66
CA ILE A 34 -16.32 -9.21 -5.74
C ILE A 34 -16.38 -7.71 -5.94
N THR A 35 -15.22 -7.06 -5.93
CA THR A 35 -15.10 -5.63 -6.22
C THR A 35 -15.31 -5.37 -7.73
N SER A 36 -15.79 -4.17 -8.07
CA SER A 36 -16.01 -3.79 -9.47
C SER A 36 -14.71 -3.43 -10.18
N ASP A 37 -13.78 -2.82 -9.48
CA ASP A 37 -12.55 -2.26 -10.07
C ASP A 37 -11.50 -3.35 -10.31
N GLU A 38 -11.07 -4.04 -9.26
CA GLU A 38 -10.05 -5.09 -9.36
C GLU A 38 -10.63 -6.41 -9.87
N ARG A 39 -11.93 -6.64 -9.72
CA ARG A 39 -12.61 -7.93 -9.95
C ARG A 39 -12.10 -9.03 -9.00
N TRP A 40 -11.67 -8.66 -7.82
CA TRP A 40 -11.17 -9.54 -6.77
C TRP A 40 -12.15 -9.60 -5.59
N PRO A 41 -12.10 -10.67 -4.77
CA PRO A 41 -12.80 -10.67 -3.48
C PRO A 41 -12.28 -9.54 -2.57
N VAL A 42 -13.16 -8.98 -1.73
CA VAL A 42 -12.78 -7.97 -0.72
C VAL A 42 -11.58 -8.46 0.11
N ALA A 43 -11.57 -9.72 0.55
CA ALA A 43 -10.43 -10.32 1.26
C ALA A 43 -9.10 -10.12 0.52
N ALA A 44 -9.09 -10.34 -0.79
CA ALA A 44 -7.90 -10.20 -1.63
C ALA A 44 -7.48 -8.74 -1.76
N VAL A 45 -8.43 -7.82 -1.95
CA VAL A 45 -8.14 -6.38 -2.04
C VAL A 45 -7.50 -5.87 -0.74
N ILE A 46 -8.06 -6.24 0.40
CA ILE A 46 -7.52 -5.83 1.71
C ILE A 46 -6.12 -6.42 1.94
N ARG A 47 -5.92 -7.72 1.62
CA ARG A 47 -4.61 -8.33 1.74
C ARG A 47 -3.59 -7.69 0.79
N HIS A 48 -4.00 -7.36 -0.43
CA HIS A 48 -3.17 -6.63 -1.39
C HIS A 48 -2.71 -5.27 -0.84
N ILE A 49 -3.57 -4.52 -0.16
CA ILE A 49 -3.17 -3.25 0.47
C ILE A 49 -1.96 -3.46 1.40
N ALA A 50 -1.98 -4.48 2.23
CA ALA A 50 -0.89 -4.77 3.15
C ALA A 50 0.39 -5.20 2.42
N ASP A 51 0.29 -6.14 1.50
CA ASP A 51 1.45 -6.71 0.81
C ASP A 51 2.06 -5.69 -0.17
N ALA A 52 1.24 -4.94 -0.91
CA ALA A 52 1.70 -3.81 -1.74
C ALA A 52 2.32 -2.69 -0.90
N GLY A 53 1.82 -2.46 0.32
CA GLY A 53 2.41 -1.51 1.26
C GLY A 53 3.86 -1.86 1.61
N HIS A 54 4.18 -3.11 1.82
CA HIS A 54 5.56 -3.58 2.02
C HIS A 54 6.42 -3.37 0.75
N VAL A 55 5.87 -3.64 -0.43
CA VAL A 55 6.58 -3.42 -1.71
C VAL A 55 6.88 -1.93 -1.90
N LEU A 56 5.90 -1.05 -1.71
CA LEU A 56 6.07 0.40 -1.84
C LEU A 56 7.07 0.96 -0.81
N THR A 57 7.06 0.45 0.41
CA THR A 57 8.05 0.78 1.44
C THR A 57 9.45 0.35 1.00
N GLY A 58 9.58 -0.81 0.38
CA GLY A 58 10.83 -1.29 -0.21
C GLY A 58 11.34 -0.36 -1.32
N TYR A 59 10.45 0.10 -2.20
CA TYR A 59 10.81 1.06 -3.24
C TYR A 59 11.29 2.40 -2.67
N ALA A 60 10.60 2.92 -1.65
CA ALA A 60 11.05 4.13 -0.97
C ALA A 60 12.45 3.95 -0.35
N HIS A 61 12.73 2.76 0.19
CA HIS A 61 14.03 2.42 0.74
C HIS A 61 15.12 2.38 -0.33
N GLU A 62 14.85 1.78 -1.50
CA GLU A 62 15.77 1.77 -2.65
C GLU A 62 16.10 3.20 -3.08
N MET A 63 15.08 4.05 -3.22
CA MET A 63 15.26 5.45 -3.59
C MET A 63 16.04 6.24 -2.54
N ALA A 64 15.74 6.07 -1.25
CA ALA A 64 16.47 6.70 -0.16
C ALA A 64 17.96 6.28 -0.13
N ALA A 65 18.26 5.10 -0.65
CA ALA A 65 19.62 4.58 -0.81
C ALA A 65 20.30 4.99 -2.15
N GLY A 66 19.66 5.85 -2.95
CA GLY A 66 20.20 6.36 -4.20
C GLY A 66 20.00 5.45 -5.41
N ARG A 67 19.02 4.55 -5.39
CA ARG A 67 18.75 3.59 -6.47
C ARG A 67 17.43 3.85 -7.19
N ASP A 68 17.41 3.57 -8.49
CA ASP A 68 16.19 3.59 -9.29
C ASP A 68 15.30 2.37 -8.98
N VAL A 69 14.00 2.52 -9.18
CA VAL A 69 13.04 1.41 -9.13
C VAL A 69 12.74 0.97 -10.57
N THR A 70 13.16 -0.23 -10.90
CA THR A 70 13.12 -0.77 -12.26
C THR A 70 11.90 -1.65 -12.55
N MET A 71 11.08 -1.96 -11.54
CA MET A 71 9.86 -2.76 -11.67
C MET A 71 8.91 -2.16 -12.71
N THR A 72 8.43 -2.97 -13.64
CA THR A 72 7.49 -2.59 -14.69
C THR A 72 6.05 -2.92 -14.31
N MET A 73 5.07 -2.32 -15.00
CA MET A 73 3.65 -2.67 -14.81
C MET A 73 3.39 -4.16 -15.12
N ALA A 74 4.01 -4.71 -16.14
CA ALA A 74 3.85 -6.14 -16.47
C ALA A 74 4.35 -7.06 -15.35
N GLU A 75 5.43 -6.70 -14.68
CA GLU A 75 5.94 -7.44 -13.52
C GLU A 75 5.02 -7.31 -12.30
N ILE A 76 4.43 -6.14 -12.08
CA ILE A 76 3.42 -5.93 -11.03
C ILE A 76 2.16 -6.75 -11.31
N ASP A 77 1.66 -6.74 -12.54
CA ASP A 77 0.49 -7.52 -12.92
C ASP A 77 0.74 -9.03 -12.73
N ALA A 78 1.93 -9.50 -13.10
CA ALA A 78 2.34 -10.89 -12.87
C ALA A 78 2.43 -11.23 -11.37
N TRP A 79 2.96 -10.31 -10.57
CA TRP A 79 3.04 -10.46 -9.11
C TRP A 79 1.66 -10.53 -8.48
N ASN A 80 0.74 -9.64 -8.87
CA ASN A 80 -0.64 -9.65 -8.42
C ASN A 80 -1.33 -10.98 -8.78
N ALA A 81 -1.20 -11.42 -10.03
CA ALA A 81 -1.80 -12.68 -10.49
C ALA A 81 -1.28 -13.90 -9.72
N ALA A 82 0.02 -13.92 -9.41
CA ALA A 82 0.64 -15.01 -8.66
C ALA A 82 0.17 -15.09 -7.20
N HIS A 83 -0.25 -13.97 -6.61
CA HIS A 83 -0.67 -13.92 -5.20
C HIS A 83 -2.18 -13.93 -4.98
N LEU A 84 -2.97 -13.73 -6.03
CA LEU A 84 -4.43 -13.54 -5.92
C LEU A 84 -5.12 -14.71 -5.20
N GLU A 85 -4.74 -15.94 -5.47
CA GLU A 85 -5.33 -17.11 -4.82
C GLU A 85 -5.06 -17.13 -3.31
N GLU A 86 -3.83 -16.84 -2.90
CA GLU A 86 -3.47 -16.73 -1.48
C GLU A 86 -4.22 -15.57 -0.81
N TRP A 87 -4.25 -14.40 -1.45
CA TRP A 87 -4.96 -13.24 -0.94
C TRP A 87 -6.46 -13.49 -0.75
N SER A 88 -7.08 -14.23 -1.67
CA SER A 88 -8.51 -14.55 -1.62
C SER A 88 -8.89 -15.45 -0.43
N ARG A 89 -7.91 -16.14 0.16
CA ARG A 89 -8.11 -17.01 1.33
C ARG A 89 -7.80 -16.31 2.66
N THR A 90 -7.45 -15.03 2.63
CA THR A 90 -7.06 -14.28 3.82
C THR A 90 -8.26 -14.12 4.75
N THR A 91 -8.09 -14.50 6.01
CA THR A 91 -9.07 -14.23 7.06
C THR A 91 -9.01 -12.77 7.50
N ARG A 92 -10.10 -12.28 8.09
CA ARG A 92 -10.15 -10.93 8.66
C ARG A 92 -9.02 -10.67 9.65
N ALA A 93 -8.80 -11.59 10.59
CA ALA A 93 -7.74 -11.46 11.59
C ALA A 93 -6.34 -11.40 10.96
N GLN A 94 -6.07 -12.22 9.95
CA GLN A 94 -4.82 -12.18 9.21
C GLN A 94 -4.65 -10.84 8.47
N ALA A 95 -5.70 -10.36 7.82
CA ALA A 95 -5.69 -9.08 7.12
C ALA A 95 -5.35 -7.92 8.08
N ILE A 96 -6.03 -7.83 9.21
CA ILE A 96 -5.80 -6.79 10.23
C ILE A 96 -4.33 -6.84 10.73
N GLY A 97 -3.82 -8.02 11.09
CA GLY A 97 -2.44 -8.16 11.54
C GLY A 97 -1.41 -7.70 10.49
N ARG A 98 -1.61 -8.06 9.24
CA ARG A 98 -0.72 -7.65 8.14
C ARG A 98 -0.81 -6.17 7.82
N LEU A 99 -2.00 -5.58 7.85
CA LEU A 99 -2.19 -4.14 7.69
C LEU A 99 -1.43 -3.36 8.77
N GLN A 100 -1.56 -3.76 10.03
CA GLN A 100 -0.87 -3.11 11.15
C GLN A 100 0.65 -3.21 11.00
N GLN A 101 1.18 -4.36 10.60
CA GLN A 101 2.60 -4.55 10.33
C GLN A 101 3.09 -3.67 9.18
N ALA A 102 2.36 -3.62 8.07
CA ALA A 102 2.71 -2.79 6.92
C ALA A 102 2.72 -1.30 7.26
N GLY A 103 1.72 -0.82 7.98
CA GLY A 103 1.63 0.57 8.41
C GLY A 103 2.76 0.97 9.36
N ALA A 104 3.07 0.13 10.32
CA ALA A 104 4.17 0.36 11.26
C ALA A 104 5.54 0.39 10.54
N ALA A 105 5.77 -0.54 9.62
CA ALA A 105 7.01 -0.59 8.83
C ALA A 105 7.16 0.65 7.93
N ALA A 106 6.10 1.07 7.25
CA ALA A 106 6.11 2.27 6.41
C ALA A 106 6.40 3.53 7.23
N ALA A 107 5.72 3.71 8.36
CA ALA A 107 5.92 4.86 9.24
C ALA A 107 7.35 4.91 9.80
N GLN A 108 7.87 3.77 10.24
CA GLN A 108 9.25 3.67 10.73
C GLN A 108 10.27 4.01 9.63
N ALA A 109 10.10 3.47 8.44
CA ALA A 109 10.99 3.72 7.32
C ALA A 109 11.04 5.22 6.97
N VAL A 110 9.88 5.86 6.79
CA VAL A 110 9.80 7.28 6.41
C VAL A 110 10.44 8.18 7.47
N ARG A 111 10.22 7.90 8.76
CA ARG A 111 10.82 8.65 9.86
C ARG A 111 12.34 8.48 9.97
N SER A 112 12.89 7.42 9.40
CA SER A 112 14.34 7.17 9.39
C SER A 112 15.09 7.93 8.30
N TYR A 113 14.39 8.46 7.29
CA TYR A 113 15.02 9.16 6.18
C TYR A 113 15.33 10.62 6.54
N THR A 114 16.50 11.10 6.09
CA THR A 114 16.84 12.52 6.17
C THR A 114 16.01 13.33 5.17
N GLU A 115 15.94 14.66 5.34
CA GLU A 115 15.26 15.54 4.39
C GLU A 115 15.89 15.44 2.98
N ASP A 116 17.22 15.29 2.88
CA ASP A 116 17.90 15.11 1.60
C ASP A 116 17.51 13.79 0.94
N GLN A 117 17.40 12.70 1.70
CA GLN A 117 16.92 11.41 1.20
C GLN A 117 15.46 11.51 0.73
N LEU A 118 14.60 12.17 1.49
CA LEU A 118 13.18 12.37 1.12
C LEU A 118 13.04 13.22 -0.16
N ALA A 119 13.91 14.21 -0.35
CA ALA A 119 13.91 15.07 -1.52
C ALA A 119 14.60 14.44 -2.75
N SER A 120 15.42 13.41 -2.57
CA SER A 120 16.16 12.77 -3.67
C SER A 120 15.21 12.17 -4.71
N GLU A 121 15.50 12.37 -5.99
CA GLU A 121 14.70 11.89 -7.11
C GLU A 121 15.40 10.74 -7.83
N HIS A 122 14.67 9.69 -8.11
CA HIS A 122 15.14 8.51 -8.82
C HIS A 122 14.10 8.06 -9.85
N MET A 123 14.57 7.38 -10.89
CA MET A 123 13.67 6.85 -11.91
C MET A 123 12.72 5.82 -11.29
N PHE A 124 11.44 5.97 -11.62
CA PHE A 124 10.42 5.00 -11.30
C PHE A 124 9.82 4.46 -12.61
N ALA A 125 10.23 3.26 -12.98
CA ALA A 125 9.97 2.69 -14.30
C ALA A 125 8.48 2.56 -14.61
N ILE A 126 7.63 2.34 -13.61
CA ILE A 126 6.17 2.23 -13.78
C ILE A 126 5.58 3.50 -14.43
N TYR A 127 6.06 4.68 -14.04
CA TYR A 127 5.60 5.94 -14.61
C TYR A 127 6.53 6.50 -15.69
N GLY A 128 7.67 5.86 -15.95
CA GLY A 128 8.65 6.31 -16.93
C GLY A 128 9.26 7.68 -16.63
N GLN A 129 9.26 8.12 -15.37
CA GLN A 129 9.77 9.43 -14.96
C GLN A 129 10.31 9.40 -13.53
N PRO A 130 11.22 10.33 -13.17
CA PRO A 130 11.71 10.45 -11.81
C PRO A 130 10.59 10.78 -10.81
N ARG A 131 10.75 10.26 -9.61
CA ARG A 131 9.92 10.56 -8.44
C ARG A 131 10.82 10.78 -7.24
N SER A 132 10.41 11.66 -6.32
CA SER A 132 11.11 11.78 -5.05
C SER A 132 10.81 10.59 -4.13
N THR A 133 11.76 10.26 -3.26
CA THR A 133 11.55 9.26 -2.21
C THR A 133 10.30 9.56 -1.38
N LYS A 134 10.10 10.84 -1.03
CA LYS A 134 8.91 11.29 -0.31
C LYS A 134 7.62 10.98 -1.07
N ARG A 135 7.58 11.25 -2.37
CA ARG A 135 6.41 10.96 -3.21
C ARG A 135 6.12 9.47 -3.31
N MET A 136 7.17 8.63 -3.32
CA MET A 136 7.01 7.19 -3.24
C MET A 136 6.38 6.75 -1.92
N ALA A 137 6.87 7.29 -0.81
CA ALA A 137 6.34 6.99 0.53
C ALA A 137 4.87 7.46 0.69
N GLU A 138 4.51 8.63 0.15
CA GLU A 138 3.11 9.12 0.10
C GLU A 138 2.21 8.16 -0.69
N GLY A 139 2.75 7.51 -1.69
CA GLY A 139 2.04 6.54 -2.54
C GLY A 139 1.42 5.39 -1.75
N PHE A 140 2.00 4.98 -0.64
CA PHE A 140 1.43 3.93 0.21
C PHE A 140 0.03 4.30 0.75
N ALA A 141 -0.10 5.48 1.35
CA ALA A 141 -1.40 5.93 1.88
C ALA A 141 -2.44 6.12 0.76
N LEU A 142 -2.04 6.71 -0.36
CA LEU A 142 -2.92 6.91 -1.52
C LEU A 142 -3.41 5.57 -2.10
N HIS A 143 -2.50 4.63 -2.30
CA HIS A 143 -2.82 3.28 -2.78
C HIS A 143 -3.78 2.54 -1.83
N ALA A 144 -3.51 2.61 -0.53
CA ALA A 144 -4.38 1.98 0.47
C ALA A 144 -5.80 2.56 0.44
N LEU A 145 -5.94 3.88 0.37
CA LEU A 145 -7.25 4.54 0.35
C LEU A 145 -8.02 4.28 -0.93
N GLU A 146 -7.36 4.24 -2.08
CA GLU A 146 -7.99 3.92 -3.37
C GLU A 146 -8.60 2.52 -3.37
N HIS A 147 -7.85 1.51 -2.96
CA HIS A 147 -8.34 0.14 -2.84
C HIS A 147 -9.39 -0.02 -1.74
N LEU A 148 -9.28 0.72 -0.65
CA LEU A 148 -10.29 0.73 0.40
C LEU A 148 -11.66 1.20 -0.11
N GLU A 149 -11.69 2.23 -0.97
CA GLU A 149 -12.96 2.69 -1.58
C GLU A 149 -13.60 1.62 -2.45
N SER A 150 -12.80 0.88 -3.24
CA SER A 150 -13.27 -0.26 -4.03
C SER A 150 -13.88 -1.36 -3.13
N ALA A 151 -13.20 -1.71 -2.04
CA ALA A 151 -13.68 -2.70 -1.08
C ALA A 151 -14.99 -2.24 -0.39
N ARG A 152 -15.08 -0.96 0.00
CA ARG A 152 -16.30 -0.38 0.59
C ARG A 152 -17.48 -0.46 -0.36
N ALA A 153 -17.29 -0.10 -1.62
CA ALA A 153 -18.34 -0.14 -2.63
C ALA A 153 -18.91 -1.55 -2.84
N ALA A 154 -18.09 -2.59 -2.65
CA ALA A 154 -18.54 -3.98 -2.77
C ALA A 154 -19.21 -4.53 -1.50
N ALA A 155 -18.85 -4.01 -0.32
CA ALA A 155 -19.21 -4.61 0.96
C ALA A 155 -20.27 -3.82 1.74
N LEU A 156 -20.42 -2.54 1.50
CA LEU A 156 -21.32 -1.63 2.21
C LEU A 156 -22.28 -0.93 1.28
#